data_8a939b19081482d70360e3cf61880943
#
_entry.id   8a939b19081482d70360e3cf61880943
#
_cell.length_a   1.000
_cell.length_b   1.000
_cell.length_c   1.000
_cell.angle_alpha   90.00
_cell.angle_beta   90.00
_cell.angle_gamma   90.00
#
_symmetry.space_group_name_H-M   'P 1'
#
loop_
_entity.id
_entity.type
_entity.pdbx_description
1 polymer ?
#
loop_
_entity_poly.entity_id
_entity_poly.type
_entity_poly.pdbx_seq_one_letter_code
_entity_poly.pdbx_strand_id
1 'polypeptide(L)'
;GGACVGVDDDCQWDLAQWSRPISSAELVTASNAIGRDTATLLTGGDFTDTAVKTRSDLSDYRIIHFATHGLVTAPRRSCPARPALVTSFGDGQSDGLLTFQEIFELKIDADLVILSACDTAGAASVAATREAGISSGGGNALDGLVRSFIGAGGRSVIASHWPAPDDFDATRRLIGGLFTARQSDSVADALWATQQQLMDDQQTSHPYYWAGFAIIGDGGQPLLHAIDTASTAQRGATAGRSAR
;
A
#
# COMPACT_ATOMS: atom_id res chain seq x y z
N GLY A 1 -3.99 17.49 25.88
CA GLY A 1 -4.63 18.64 25.31
C GLY A 1 -3.69 19.33 24.32
N GLY A 2 -3.44 18.70 23.17
CA GLY A 2 -2.79 19.31 22.02
C GLY A 2 -3.89 19.74 21.06
N ALA A 3 -4.11 21.06 20.95
CA ALA A 3 -5.01 21.64 19.99
C ALA A 3 -4.51 21.29 18.59
N CYS A 4 -5.39 20.75 17.76
CA CYS A 4 -5.20 20.71 16.32
C CYS A 4 -5.02 22.15 15.83
N VAL A 5 -3.77 22.51 15.46
CA VAL A 5 -3.46 23.82 14.93
C VAL A 5 -4.06 23.93 13.54
N GLY A 6 -5.23 24.64 13.45
CA GLY A 6 -5.67 25.37 12.28
C GLY A 6 -5.57 24.67 10.93
N VAL A 7 -6.36 23.64 10.70
CA VAL A 7 -6.83 23.35 9.34
C VAL A 7 -8.04 24.25 9.14
N ASP A 8 -7.97 25.20 8.19
CA ASP A 8 -9.15 25.92 7.74
C ASP A 8 -10.26 24.90 7.46
N ASP A 9 -11.42 25.07 8.10
CA ASP A 9 -12.60 24.18 7.91
C ASP A 9 -12.95 24.01 6.41
N ASP A 10 -12.57 24.97 5.58
CA ASP A 10 -12.74 24.95 4.12
C ASP A 10 -11.80 24.02 3.35
N CYS A 11 -10.77 23.47 3.99
CA CYS A 11 -9.77 22.60 3.34
C CYS A 11 -9.92 21.12 3.69
N GLN A 12 -11.12 20.71 4.08
CA GLN A 12 -11.46 19.31 4.28
C GLN A 12 -11.89 18.65 2.95
N TRP A 13 -11.63 17.35 2.85
CA TRP A 13 -12.14 16.53 1.76
C TRP A 13 -13.63 16.28 1.92
N ASP A 14 -14.35 16.19 0.79
CA ASP A 14 -15.77 15.82 0.80
C ASP A 14 -15.91 14.39 1.38
N LEU A 15 -16.84 14.21 2.33
CA LEU A 15 -17.18 12.92 2.92
C LEU A 15 -17.58 11.86 1.86
N ALA A 16 -17.97 12.31 0.68
CA ALA A 16 -18.21 11.41 -0.47
C ALA A 16 -17.00 10.55 -0.84
N GLN A 17 -15.77 10.96 -0.50
CA GLN A 17 -14.55 10.16 -0.72
C GLN A 17 -14.57 8.87 0.10
N TRP A 18 -15.17 8.89 1.29
CA TRP A 18 -15.29 7.72 2.17
C TRP A 18 -16.55 6.88 1.89
N SER A 19 -17.47 7.37 1.06
CA SER A 19 -18.74 6.68 0.74
C SER A 19 -18.60 5.56 -0.29
N ARG A 20 -17.43 5.40 -0.90
CA ARG A 20 -17.17 4.40 -1.95
C ARG A 20 -16.04 3.46 -1.50
N PRO A 21 -16.31 2.51 -0.61
CA PRO A 21 -15.28 1.60 -0.14
C PRO A 21 -14.75 0.74 -1.28
N ILE A 22 -13.44 0.50 -1.29
CA ILE A 22 -12.80 -0.45 -2.19
C ILE A 22 -13.04 -1.87 -1.65
N SER A 23 -13.21 -2.83 -2.55
CA SER A 23 -13.40 -4.23 -2.16
C SER A 23 -12.15 -4.79 -1.49
N SER A 24 -12.33 -5.50 -0.37
CA SER A 24 -11.24 -6.22 0.30
C SER A 24 -10.87 -7.55 -0.40
N ALA A 25 -11.53 -7.90 -1.49
CA ALA A 25 -11.34 -9.20 -2.17
C ALA A 25 -9.88 -9.42 -2.61
N GLU A 26 -9.18 -8.37 -3.02
CA GLU A 26 -7.78 -8.39 -3.38
C GLU A 26 -6.90 -8.79 -2.19
N LEU A 27 -7.10 -8.15 -1.02
CA LEU A 27 -6.38 -8.45 0.21
C LEU A 27 -6.65 -9.88 0.70
N VAL A 28 -7.90 -10.33 0.61
CA VAL A 28 -8.29 -11.71 0.95
C VAL A 28 -7.59 -12.71 0.04
N THR A 29 -7.49 -12.41 -1.26
CA THR A 29 -6.77 -13.26 -2.22
C THR A 29 -5.29 -13.36 -1.87
N ALA A 30 -4.64 -12.23 -1.60
CA ALA A 30 -3.25 -12.18 -1.17
C ALA A 30 -3.03 -12.97 0.14
N SER A 31 -3.84 -12.72 1.15
CA SER A 31 -3.77 -13.43 2.44
C SER A 31 -3.94 -14.94 2.29
N ASN A 32 -4.85 -15.40 1.43
CA ASN A 32 -5.02 -16.83 1.17
C ASN A 32 -3.79 -17.45 0.48
N ALA A 33 -3.14 -16.71 -0.42
CA ALA A 33 -1.99 -17.21 -1.17
C ALA A 33 -0.73 -17.36 -0.30
N ILE A 34 -0.50 -16.44 0.65
CA ILE A 34 0.66 -16.49 1.57
C ILE A 34 0.40 -17.30 2.83
N GLY A 35 -0.84 -17.70 3.10
CA GLY A 35 -1.25 -18.39 4.32
C GLY A 35 -1.91 -17.46 5.33
N ARG A 36 -3.14 -17.76 5.69
CA ARG A 36 -3.95 -16.91 6.61
C ARG A 36 -3.33 -16.71 7.98
N ASP A 37 -2.61 -17.68 8.47
CA ASP A 37 -2.00 -17.63 9.81
C ASP A 37 -0.77 -16.71 9.86
N THR A 38 -0.27 -16.30 8.70
CA THR A 38 0.89 -15.39 8.56
C THR A 38 0.49 -13.97 8.14
N ALA A 39 -0.79 -13.73 7.87
CA ALA A 39 -1.30 -12.45 7.41
C ALA A 39 -2.19 -11.79 8.47
N THR A 40 -2.00 -10.51 8.68
CA THR A 40 -2.94 -9.66 9.43
C THR A 40 -3.73 -8.82 8.45
N LEU A 41 -5.05 -8.84 8.57
CA LEU A 41 -5.96 -8.12 7.69
C LEU A 41 -6.75 -7.09 8.49
N LEU A 42 -6.61 -5.81 8.13
CA LEU A 42 -7.40 -4.70 8.66
C LEU A 42 -8.39 -4.26 7.58
N THR A 43 -9.68 -4.29 7.87
CA THR A 43 -10.73 -3.92 6.91
C THR A 43 -11.86 -3.15 7.57
N GLY A 44 -12.61 -2.37 6.79
CA GLY A 44 -13.75 -1.62 7.28
C GLY A 44 -13.38 -0.69 8.44
N GLY A 45 -14.12 -0.74 9.52
CA GLY A 45 -13.91 0.11 10.71
C GLY A 45 -12.60 -0.11 11.44
N ASP A 46 -11.96 -1.26 11.26
CA ASP A 46 -10.67 -1.57 11.91
C ASP A 46 -9.48 -0.97 11.15
N PHE A 47 -9.66 -0.58 9.89
CA PHE A 47 -8.62 0.06 9.09
C PHE A 47 -8.65 1.57 9.30
N THR A 48 -8.09 2.05 10.38
CA THR A 48 -7.93 3.47 10.72
C THR A 48 -6.47 3.90 10.64
N ASP A 49 -6.20 5.19 10.41
CA ASP A 49 -4.84 5.74 10.48
C ASP A 49 -4.23 5.49 11.86
N THR A 50 -5.00 5.66 12.92
CA THR A 50 -4.60 5.40 14.31
C THR A 50 -4.22 3.93 14.51
N ALA A 51 -5.02 2.99 13.97
CA ALA A 51 -4.71 1.56 14.05
C ALA A 51 -3.39 1.23 13.34
N VAL A 52 -3.11 1.86 12.20
CA VAL A 52 -1.83 1.66 11.49
C VAL A 52 -0.67 2.27 12.27
N LYS A 53 -0.80 3.52 12.71
CA LYS A 53 0.27 4.27 13.40
C LYS A 53 0.68 3.67 14.74
N THR A 54 -0.26 3.07 15.46
CA THR A 54 0.00 2.50 16.79
C THR A 54 0.53 1.07 16.77
N ARG A 55 0.61 0.44 15.60
CA ARG A 55 1.18 -0.92 15.48
C ARG A 55 2.67 -0.91 15.75
N SER A 56 3.10 -1.74 16.69
CA SER A 56 4.52 -1.94 17.01
C SER A 56 5.17 -3.06 16.20
N ASP A 57 4.38 -3.84 15.46
CA ASP A 57 4.78 -5.04 14.74
C ASP A 57 4.90 -4.84 13.21
N LEU A 58 4.80 -3.59 12.72
CA LEU A 58 4.90 -3.31 11.28
C LEU A 58 6.25 -3.75 10.68
N SER A 59 7.33 -3.71 11.45
CA SER A 59 8.64 -4.17 11.02
C SER A 59 8.75 -5.70 10.89
N ASP A 60 7.77 -6.45 11.39
CA ASP A 60 7.78 -7.91 11.29
C ASP A 60 7.21 -8.41 9.96
N TYR A 61 6.52 -7.53 9.22
CA TYR A 61 5.91 -7.88 7.94
C TYR A 61 6.84 -7.63 6.77
N ARG A 62 7.04 -8.65 5.94
CA ARG A 62 7.83 -8.56 4.71
C ARG A 62 7.07 -7.91 3.56
N ILE A 63 5.76 -8.00 3.58
CA ILE A 63 4.87 -7.38 2.59
C ILE A 63 3.82 -6.57 3.33
N ILE A 64 3.65 -5.32 2.94
CA ILE A 64 2.59 -4.43 3.41
C ILE A 64 1.74 -4.04 2.20
N HIS A 65 0.44 -4.27 2.27
CA HIS A 65 -0.46 -4.06 1.14
C HIS A 65 -1.63 -3.16 1.52
N PHE A 66 -1.76 -2.04 0.82
CA PHE A 66 -2.87 -1.10 0.94
C PHE A 66 -3.77 -1.17 -0.30
N ALA A 67 -5.03 -1.57 -0.11
CA ALA A 67 -6.09 -1.50 -1.11
C ALA A 67 -7.11 -0.45 -0.64
N THR A 68 -6.93 0.80 -1.05
CA THR A 68 -7.73 1.94 -0.60
C THR A 68 -7.68 3.08 -1.63
N HIS A 69 -8.38 4.18 -1.37
CA HIS A 69 -8.25 5.39 -2.16
C HIS A 69 -7.01 6.18 -1.77
N GLY A 70 -6.34 6.76 -2.75
CA GLY A 70 -5.28 7.74 -2.55
C GLY A 70 -5.81 9.16 -2.83
N LEU A 71 -5.55 10.08 -1.92
CA LEU A 71 -5.83 11.51 -2.09
C LEU A 71 -4.50 12.23 -2.29
N VAL A 72 -4.27 12.68 -3.49
CA VAL A 72 -2.96 13.21 -3.90
C VAL A 72 -2.99 14.67 -4.35
N THR A 73 -4.20 15.22 -4.48
CA THR A 73 -4.42 16.63 -4.84
C THR A 73 -4.99 17.40 -3.66
N ALA A 74 -4.99 18.73 -3.73
CA ALA A 74 -5.71 19.51 -2.74
C ALA A 74 -7.22 19.37 -2.95
N PRO A 75 -8.04 19.39 -1.86
CA PRO A 75 -9.49 19.34 -1.98
C PRO A 75 -10.05 20.54 -2.77
N ARG A 76 -9.35 21.66 -2.73
CA ARG A 76 -9.65 22.89 -3.50
C ARG A 76 -8.36 23.55 -3.93
N ARG A 77 -8.41 24.42 -4.98
CA ARG A 77 -7.23 25.13 -5.48
C ARG A 77 -6.55 26.05 -4.47
N SER A 78 -7.29 26.52 -3.47
CA SER A 78 -6.79 27.39 -2.40
C SER A 78 -6.17 26.63 -1.23
N CYS A 79 -6.32 25.31 -1.20
CA CYS A 79 -5.86 24.47 -0.09
C CYS A 79 -4.48 23.87 -0.38
N PRO A 80 -3.68 23.62 0.65
CA PRO A 80 -2.48 22.83 0.50
C PRO A 80 -2.83 21.38 0.11
N ALA A 81 -2.07 20.80 -0.81
CA ALA A 81 -2.18 19.37 -1.09
C ALA A 81 -1.49 18.59 0.02
N ARG A 82 -2.23 17.68 0.63
CA ARG A 82 -1.73 16.75 1.66
C ARG A 82 -1.98 15.34 1.18
N PRO A 83 -1.03 14.74 0.43
CA PRO A 83 -1.18 13.38 -0.04
C PRO A 83 -1.41 12.41 1.12
N ALA A 84 -2.42 11.57 0.99
CA ALA A 84 -2.80 10.61 2.02
C ALA A 84 -3.44 9.36 1.41
N LEU A 85 -3.43 8.27 2.15
CA LEU A 85 -4.30 7.12 1.93
C LEU A 85 -5.57 7.31 2.75
N VAL A 86 -6.72 7.02 2.14
CA VAL A 86 -8.00 7.06 2.84
C VAL A 86 -8.09 5.87 3.80
N THR A 87 -8.44 6.14 5.05
CA THR A 87 -8.72 5.13 6.07
C THR A 87 -10.14 5.32 6.61
N SER A 88 -10.56 4.49 7.54
CA SER A 88 -11.84 4.64 8.22
C SER A 88 -11.71 5.60 9.41
N PHE A 89 -12.83 6.24 9.77
CA PHE A 89 -12.90 7.07 10.99
C PHE A 89 -12.89 6.24 12.28
N GLY A 90 -13.26 4.97 12.21
CA GLY A 90 -13.32 4.07 13.35
C GLY A 90 -14.28 4.57 14.43
N ASP A 91 -13.75 4.64 15.65
CA ASP A 91 -14.46 5.11 16.85
C ASP A 91 -14.39 6.65 17.05
N GLY A 92 -13.98 7.39 16.02
CA GLY A 92 -13.85 8.86 16.05
C GLY A 92 -12.50 9.37 16.55
N GLN A 93 -11.52 8.51 16.74
CA GLN A 93 -10.13 8.89 17.05
C GLN A 93 -9.27 9.08 15.80
N SER A 94 -9.76 8.65 14.66
CA SER A 94 -9.13 8.74 13.36
C SER A 94 -9.75 9.90 12.58
N ASP A 95 -8.93 10.66 11.86
CA ASP A 95 -9.41 11.66 10.91
C ASP A 95 -9.71 11.07 9.53
N GLY A 96 -9.52 9.75 9.37
CA GLY A 96 -9.78 9.02 8.15
C GLY A 96 -8.69 9.15 7.08
N LEU A 97 -7.53 9.70 7.43
CA LEU A 97 -6.42 9.94 6.51
C LEU A 97 -5.10 9.44 7.11
N LEU A 98 -4.42 8.56 6.40
CA LEU A 98 -3.03 8.23 6.68
C LEU A 98 -2.16 9.10 5.75
N THR A 99 -1.68 10.22 6.28
CA THR A 99 -0.92 11.20 5.50
C THR A 99 0.48 10.69 5.18
N PHE A 100 1.10 11.23 4.12
CA PHE A 100 2.47 10.88 3.75
C PHE A 100 3.48 11.18 4.88
N GLN A 101 3.24 12.19 5.70
CA GLN A 101 4.07 12.50 6.86
C GLN A 101 3.96 11.42 7.92
N GLU A 102 2.74 10.98 8.23
CA GLU A 102 2.50 9.87 9.17
C GLU A 102 3.07 8.56 8.65
N ILE A 103 2.97 8.29 7.32
CA ILE A 103 3.60 7.14 6.68
C ILE A 103 5.12 7.18 6.88
N PHE A 104 5.74 8.34 6.70
CA PHE A 104 7.18 8.50 6.87
C PHE A 104 7.66 8.22 8.31
N GLU A 105 6.79 8.44 9.30
CA GLU A 105 7.06 8.16 10.71
C GLU A 105 6.86 6.69 11.11
N LEU A 106 6.26 5.87 10.22
CA LEU A 106 6.10 4.44 10.47
C LEU A 106 7.48 3.75 10.52
N LYS A 107 7.55 2.69 11.31
CA LYS A 107 8.74 1.84 11.40
C LYS A 107 8.43 0.53 10.70
N ILE A 108 8.75 0.47 9.43
CA ILE A 108 8.57 -0.74 8.61
C ILE A 108 9.95 -1.30 8.21
N ASP A 109 10.01 -2.59 7.92
CA ASP A 109 11.17 -3.29 7.36
C ASP A 109 10.70 -4.25 6.26
N ALA A 110 9.86 -3.72 5.37
CA ALA A 110 9.21 -4.51 4.35
C ALA A 110 10.06 -4.63 3.08
N ASP A 111 10.10 -5.81 2.50
CA ASP A 111 10.70 -6.02 1.19
C ASP A 111 9.84 -5.39 0.09
N LEU A 112 8.51 -5.41 0.30
CA LEU A 112 7.55 -4.91 -0.67
C LEU A 112 6.40 -4.17 0.01
N VAL A 113 6.11 -2.98 -0.47
CA VAL A 113 4.86 -2.26 -0.21
C VAL A 113 4.03 -2.25 -1.50
N ILE A 114 2.76 -2.63 -1.43
CA ILE A 114 1.84 -2.60 -2.56
C ILE A 114 0.80 -1.51 -2.30
N LEU A 115 0.71 -0.56 -3.22
CA LEU A 115 -0.27 0.51 -3.21
C LEU A 115 -1.27 0.28 -4.34
N SER A 116 -2.30 -0.52 -4.07
CA SER A 116 -3.45 -0.69 -4.95
C SER A 116 -4.47 0.38 -4.61
N ALA A 117 -4.10 1.63 -4.88
CA ALA A 117 -4.91 2.78 -4.57
C ALA A 117 -5.27 3.53 -5.84
N CYS A 118 -6.55 3.77 -6.03
CA CYS A 118 -7.03 4.59 -7.14
C CYS A 118 -6.52 6.03 -6.98
N ASP A 119 -5.98 6.58 -8.07
CA ASP A 119 -5.54 7.97 -8.16
C ASP A 119 -4.32 8.37 -7.30
N THR A 120 -3.45 7.41 -6.95
CA THR A 120 -2.16 7.73 -6.31
C THR A 120 -1.23 8.50 -7.24
N ALA A 121 -1.52 8.54 -8.52
CA ALA A 121 -0.73 9.22 -9.56
C ALA A 121 -1.33 10.57 -10.01
N GLY A 122 -2.32 11.11 -9.33
CA GLY A 122 -2.78 12.48 -9.59
C GLY A 122 -1.60 13.44 -9.50
N ALA A 123 -1.50 14.41 -10.41
CA ALA A 123 -0.40 15.37 -10.44
C ALA A 123 -0.42 16.25 -9.18
N ALA A 124 0.37 15.93 -8.18
CA ALA A 124 0.66 16.86 -7.12
C ALA A 124 1.35 18.10 -7.70
N SER A 125 0.92 19.28 -7.30
CA SER A 125 1.60 20.50 -7.69
C SER A 125 3.02 20.52 -7.10
N VAL A 126 3.94 21.22 -7.77
CA VAL A 126 5.30 21.46 -7.25
C VAL A 126 5.27 22.03 -5.84
N ALA A 127 4.24 22.82 -5.51
CA ALA A 127 4.04 23.39 -4.18
C ALA A 127 3.73 22.30 -3.15
N ALA A 128 2.85 21.36 -3.45
CA ALA A 128 2.51 20.24 -2.56
C ALA A 128 3.73 19.35 -2.28
N THR A 129 4.55 19.10 -3.29
CA THR A 129 5.76 18.30 -3.17
C THR A 129 6.79 18.98 -2.27
N ARG A 130 6.93 20.33 -2.35
CA ARG A 130 7.82 21.09 -1.48
C ARG A 130 7.34 21.15 -0.04
N GLU A 131 6.06 21.34 0.18
CA GLU A 131 5.43 21.36 1.52
C GLU A 131 5.60 20.00 2.21
N ALA A 132 5.65 18.93 1.41
CA ALA A 132 6.01 17.58 1.84
C ALA A 132 7.49 17.40 2.18
N GLY A 133 8.32 18.46 2.14
CA GLY A 133 9.78 18.38 2.39
C GLY A 133 10.57 17.75 1.24
N ILE A 134 9.96 17.53 0.07
CA ILE A 134 10.61 16.92 -1.09
C ILE A 134 11.16 18.04 -1.99
N SER A 135 12.48 18.20 -2.00
CA SER A 135 13.16 19.33 -2.66
C SER A 135 13.41 19.17 -4.17
N SER A 136 13.04 18.05 -4.78
CA SER A 136 13.29 17.75 -6.20
C SER A 136 12.02 17.78 -7.04
N GLY A 137 12.04 18.68 -7.98
CA GLY A 137 11.21 18.93 -9.16
C GLY A 137 9.96 18.15 -9.39
N GLY A 138 8.88 18.89 -9.65
CA GLY A 138 7.60 18.55 -10.25
C GLY A 138 7.36 17.10 -10.61
N GLY A 139 7.30 16.23 -9.65
CA GLY A 139 6.91 14.85 -9.79
C GLY A 139 5.48 14.68 -9.32
N ASN A 140 4.86 13.63 -9.75
CA ASN A 140 3.52 13.23 -9.39
C ASN A 140 3.43 12.94 -7.88
N ALA A 141 2.27 13.02 -7.30
CA ALA A 141 2.05 12.69 -5.88
C ALA A 141 2.34 11.22 -5.52
N LEU A 142 2.36 10.35 -6.52
CA LEU A 142 2.94 9.02 -6.41
C LEU A 142 4.36 9.11 -5.80
N ASP A 143 5.15 10.08 -6.23
CA ASP A 143 6.49 10.35 -5.67
C ASP A 143 6.42 10.59 -4.15
N GLY A 144 5.44 11.34 -3.66
CA GLY A 144 5.30 11.64 -2.23
C GLY A 144 4.98 10.41 -1.39
N LEU A 145 3.96 9.65 -1.76
CA LEU A 145 3.56 8.42 -1.05
C LEU A 145 4.63 7.34 -1.15
N VAL A 146 5.14 7.08 -2.35
CA VAL A 146 6.20 6.10 -2.56
C VAL A 146 7.45 6.42 -1.75
N ARG A 147 7.91 7.69 -1.78
CA ARG A 147 9.08 8.12 -1.01
C ARG A 147 8.85 8.00 0.49
N SER A 148 7.65 8.26 0.97
CA SER A 148 7.31 8.11 2.39
C SER A 148 7.44 6.66 2.83
N PHE A 149 6.95 5.70 2.04
CA PHE A 149 7.10 4.28 2.35
C PHE A 149 8.56 3.81 2.27
N ILE A 150 9.32 4.27 1.28
CA ILE A 150 10.76 3.97 1.22
C ILE A 150 11.48 4.59 2.43
N GLY A 151 11.16 5.83 2.79
CA GLY A 151 11.73 6.51 3.96
C GLY A 151 11.37 5.84 5.28
N ALA A 152 10.19 5.22 5.37
CA ALA A 152 9.75 4.45 6.52
C ALA A 152 10.41 3.07 6.64
N GLY A 153 11.14 2.60 5.59
CA GLY A 153 11.88 1.33 5.60
C GLY A 153 11.41 0.30 4.57
N GLY A 154 10.52 0.66 3.64
CA GLY A 154 10.16 -0.20 2.50
C GLY A 154 11.28 -0.27 1.47
N ARG A 155 11.68 -1.46 1.02
CA ARG A 155 12.76 -1.65 0.03
C ARG A 155 12.27 -1.45 -1.40
N SER A 156 11.04 -1.84 -1.67
CA SER A 156 10.38 -1.63 -2.96
C SER A 156 8.91 -1.29 -2.78
N VAL A 157 8.36 -0.54 -3.73
CA VAL A 157 6.95 -0.16 -3.74
C VAL A 157 6.38 -0.46 -5.11
N ILE A 158 5.28 -1.23 -5.17
CA ILE A 158 4.43 -1.31 -6.36
C ILE A 158 3.34 -0.26 -6.23
N ALA A 159 3.23 0.61 -7.22
CA ALA A 159 2.22 1.67 -7.24
C ALA A 159 1.68 1.91 -8.64
N SER A 160 0.48 2.47 -8.73
CA SER A 160 -0.18 2.75 -10.00
C SER A 160 -0.01 4.21 -10.42
N HIS A 161 0.32 4.45 -11.69
CA HIS A 161 0.46 5.78 -12.30
C HIS A 161 -0.87 6.44 -12.67
N TRP A 162 -1.95 5.70 -12.68
CA TRP A 162 -3.32 6.18 -12.92
C TRP A 162 -4.31 5.34 -12.12
N PRO A 163 -5.59 5.77 -12.03
CA PRO A 163 -6.59 5.00 -11.31
C PRO A 163 -6.62 3.55 -11.77
N ALA A 164 -6.51 2.64 -10.80
CA ALA A 164 -6.50 1.21 -11.07
C ALA A 164 -7.87 0.80 -11.66
N PRO A 165 -7.91 0.14 -12.83
CA PRO A 165 -9.16 -0.23 -13.48
C PRO A 165 -9.84 -1.39 -12.76
N ASP A 166 -11.13 -1.22 -12.46
CA ASP A 166 -11.97 -2.27 -11.85
C ASP A 166 -12.62 -3.19 -12.89
N ASP A 167 -12.70 -2.72 -14.15
CA ASP A 167 -13.28 -3.50 -15.23
C ASP A 167 -12.55 -4.82 -15.43
N PHE A 168 -13.30 -5.89 -15.72
CA PHE A 168 -12.78 -7.25 -15.94
C PHE A 168 -11.92 -7.79 -14.79
N ASP A 169 -12.10 -7.25 -13.57
CA ASP A 169 -11.27 -7.61 -12.41
C ASP A 169 -9.75 -7.38 -12.65
N ALA A 170 -9.37 -6.47 -13.53
CA ALA A 170 -8.01 -6.33 -14.01
C ALA A 170 -7.00 -6.10 -12.86
N THR A 171 -7.29 -5.15 -11.96
CA THR A 171 -6.42 -4.88 -10.81
C THR A 171 -6.33 -6.07 -9.87
N ARG A 172 -7.47 -6.70 -9.54
CA ARG A 172 -7.48 -7.90 -8.68
C ARG A 172 -6.70 -9.06 -9.29
N ARG A 173 -6.80 -9.25 -10.61
CA ARG A 173 -6.04 -10.28 -11.36
C ARG A 173 -4.56 -9.97 -11.36
N LEU A 174 -4.17 -8.71 -11.59
CA LEU A 174 -2.78 -8.29 -11.61
C LEU A 174 -2.13 -8.47 -10.23
N ILE A 175 -2.72 -7.89 -9.21
CA ILE A 175 -2.16 -7.96 -7.85
C ILE A 175 -2.27 -9.36 -7.28
N GLY A 176 -3.40 -10.05 -7.46
CA GLY A 176 -3.55 -11.45 -7.04
C GLY A 176 -2.56 -12.40 -7.72
N GLY A 177 -2.23 -12.13 -8.99
CA GLY A 177 -1.24 -12.89 -9.74
C GLY A 177 0.18 -12.80 -9.16
N LEU A 178 0.54 -11.67 -8.52
CA LEU A 178 1.84 -11.56 -7.83
C LEU A 178 2.02 -12.69 -6.81
N PHE A 179 0.97 -13.01 -6.06
CA PHE A 179 1.02 -14.01 -4.99
C PHE A 179 0.92 -15.45 -5.48
N THR A 180 0.70 -15.66 -6.79
CA THR A 180 0.75 -16.98 -7.43
C THR A 180 2.09 -17.25 -8.11
N ALA A 181 3.00 -16.29 -8.11
CA ALA A 181 4.35 -16.40 -8.62
C ALA A 181 5.14 -17.49 -7.87
N ARG A 182 6.21 -18.00 -8.50
CA ARG A 182 7.09 -18.97 -7.84
C ARG A 182 7.85 -18.29 -6.70
N GLN A 183 8.16 -19.04 -5.66
CA GLN A 183 8.92 -18.53 -4.52
C GLN A 183 10.29 -17.93 -4.90
N SER A 184 10.88 -18.38 -6.00
CA SER A 184 12.17 -17.90 -6.51
C SER A 184 12.06 -16.68 -7.41
N ASP A 185 10.85 -16.30 -7.84
CA ASP A 185 10.65 -15.19 -8.75
C ASP A 185 10.89 -13.88 -8.01
N SER A 186 11.58 -12.95 -8.67
CA SER A 186 11.71 -11.60 -8.15
C SER A 186 10.37 -10.85 -8.22
N VAL A 187 10.26 -9.75 -7.46
CA VAL A 187 9.08 -8.87 -7.54
C VAL A 187 8.85 -8.41 -8.98
N ALA A 188 9.94 -8.12 -9.71
CA ALA A 188 9.86 -7.69 -11.11
C ALA A 188 9.37 -8.81 -12.03
N ASP A 189 9.88 -10.03 -11.87
CA ASP A 189 9.42 -11.18 -12.67
C ASP A 189 7.96 -11.50 -12.40
N ALA A 190 7.54 -11.46 -11.13
CA ALA A 190 6.15 -11.69 -10.74
C ALA A 190 5.22 -10.63 -11.35
N LEU A 191 5.57 -9.34 -11.25
CA LEU A 191 4.77 -8.27 -11.86
C LEU A 191 4.71 -8.43 -13.38
N TRP A 192 5.82 -8.68 -14.03
CA TRP A 192 5.88 -8.89 -15.47
C TRP A 192 5.01 -10.06 -15.92
N ALA A 193 5.08 -11.20 -15.21
CA ALA A 193 4.28 -12.36 -15.54
C ALA A 193 2.77 -12.07 -15.46
N THR A 194 2.32 -11.31 -14.46
CA THR A 194 0.91 -10.95 -14.35
C THR A 194 0.48 -9.92 -15.39
N GLN A 195 1.35 -8.97 -15.74
CA GLN A 195 1.10 -8.03 -16.81
C GLN A 195 0.96 -8.76 -18.16
N GLN A 196 1.82 -9.75 -18.44
CA GLN A 196 1.70 -10.57 -19.64
C GLN A 196 0.36 -11.32 -19.72
N GLN A 197 -0.12 -11.88 -18.59
CA GLN A 197 -1.43 -12.55 -18.56
C GLN A 197 -2.58 -11.59 -18.93
N LEU A 198 -2.50 -10.33 -18.51
CA LEU A 198 -3.50 -9.33 -18.89
C LEU A 198 -3.36 -8.89 -20.34
N MET A 199 -2.13 -8.78 -20.87
CA MET A 199 -1.87 -8.47 -22.28
C MET A 199 -2.41 -9.55 -23.22
N ASP A 200 -2.31 -10.81 -22.83
CA ASP A 200 -2.73 -11.95 -23.65
C ASP A 200 -4.26 -12.16 -23.63
N ASP A 201 -4.96 -11.56 -22.69
CA ASP A 201 -6.42 -11.62 -22.59
C ASP A 201 -7.06 -10.50 -23.42
N GLN A 202 -7.91 -10.87 -24.39
CA GLN A 202 -8.58 -9.93 -25.30
C GLN A 202 -9.34 -8.82 -24.57
N GLN A 203 -9.89 -9.06 -23.39
CA GLN A 203 -10.66 -8.08 -22.61
C GLN A 203 -9.77 -7.06 -21.91
N THR A 204 -8.53 -7.44 -21.57
CA THR A 204 -7.60 -6.61 -20.80
C THR A 204 -6.29 -6.30 -21.54
N SER A 205 -6.20 -6.63 -22.85
CA SER A 205 -5.00 -6.40 -23.67
C SER A 205 -4.60 -4.93 -23.82
N HIS A 206 -5.56 -4.01 -23.66
CA HIS A 206 -5.24 -2.58 -23.73
C HIS A 206 -4.33 -2.16 -22.57
N PRO A 207 -3.26 -1.37 -22.80
CA PRO A 207 -2.29 -0.97 -21.77
C PRO A 207 -2.89 -0.31 -20.52
N TYR A 208 -4.08 0.28 -20.63
CA TYR A 208 -4.79 0.86 -19.51
C TYR A 208 -4.97 -0.11 -18.34
N TYR A 209 -5.13 -1.41 -18.61
CA TYR A 209 -5.41 -2.43 -17.60
C TYR A 209 -4.17 -2.95 -16.87
N TRP A 210 -2.98 -2.87 -17.47
CA TRP A 210 -1.78 -3.50 -16.93
C TRP A 210 -0.58 -2.57 -16.81
N ALA A 211 -0.42 -1.56 -17.69
CA ALA A 211 0.79 -0.75 -17.71
C ALA A 211 0.81 0.36 -16.64
N GLY A 212 -0.27 0.53 -15.87
CA GLY A 212 -0.34 1.50 -14.78
C GLY A 212 0.58 1.17 -13.62
N PHE A 213 0.80 -0.09 -13.34
CA PHE A 213 1.58 -0.52 -12.19
C PHE A 213 3.07 -0.59 -12.53
N ALA A 214 3.88 0.01 -11.66
CA ALA A 214 5.33 0.00 -11.74
C ALA A 214 5.96 -0.29 -10.38
N ILE A 215 7.20 -0.78 -10.40
CA ILE A 215 8.02 -1.00 -9.21
C ILE A 215 8.97 0.18 -9.07
N ILE A 216 9.03 0.73 -7.89
CA ILE A 216 10.00 1.74 -7.47
C ILE A 216 10.85 1.15 -6.35
N GLY A 217 12.16 1.09 -6.52
CA GLY A 217 13.09 0.50 -5.57
C GLY A 217 13.70 -0.80 -6.08
N ASP A 218 14.02 -1.73 -5.20
CA ASP A 218 14.68 -2.99 -5.54
C ASP A 218 13.69 -4.08 -5.96
N GLY A 219 13.39 -4.12 -7.25
CA GLY A 219 12.52 -5.16 -7.85
C GLY A 219 13.17 -6.54 -7.98
N GLY A 220 14.47 -6.67 -7.73
CA GLY A 220 15.22 -7.92 -7.86
C GLY A 220 15.08 -8.87 -6.66
N GLN A 221 14.50 -8.42 -5.57
CA GLN A 221 14.29 -9.27 -4.38
C GLN A 221 13.24 -10.35 -4.65
N PRO A 222 13.41 -11.57 -4.10
CA PRO A 222 12.39 -12.60 -4.17
C PRO A 222 11.08 -12.10 -3.52
N LEU A 223 9.97 -12.28 -4.23
CA LEU A 223 8.65 -11.85 -3.74
C LEU A 223 8.23 -12.63 -2.49
N LEU A 224 8.38 -13.95 -2.53
CA LEU A 224 8.08 -14.83 -1.43
C LEU A 224 9.37 -15.54 -1.01
N HIS A 225 9.92 -15.21 0.13
CA HIS A 225 10.99 -16.00 0.72
C HIS A 225 10.40 -17.37 1.08
N ALA A 226 11.17 -18.45 0.80
CA ALA A 226 10.83 -19.77 1.31
C ALA A 226 10.58 -19.60 2.82
N ILE A 227 9.39 -19.92 3.28
CA ILE A 227 9.09 -19.99 4.70
C ILE A 227 10.10 -20.99 5.24
N ASP A 228 11.03 -20.53 6.05
CA ASP A 228 12.06 -21.37 6.65
C ASP A 228 11.36 -22.37 7.55
N THR A 229 11.00 -23.53 7.00
CA THR A 229 10.47 -24.67 7.76
C THR A 229 11.44 -25.12 8.83
N ALA A 230 12.69 -24.68 8.77
CA ALA A 230 13.71 -24.87 9.80
C ALA A 230 13.42 -24.07 11.09
N SER A 231 12.80 -22.90 11.04
CA SER A 231 12.49 -22.09 12.23
C SER A 231 11.39 -22.70 13.09
N THR A 232 10.43 -23.40 12.49
CA THR A 232 9.37 -24.11 13.21
C THR A 232 9.90 -25.38 13.90
N ALA A 233 10.86 -26.07 13.30
CA ALA A 233 11.48 -27.25 13.90
C ALA A 233 12.36 -26.89 15.12
N GLN A 234 13.00 -25.71 15.11
CA GLN A 234 13.85 -25.27 16.23
C GLN A 234 13.06 -24.77 17.43
N ARG A 235 11.90 -24.16 17.23
CA ARG A 235 11.00 -23.76 18.33
C ARG A 235 10.32 -24.97 18.99
N GLY A 236 10.04 -26.03 18.25
CA GLY A 236 9.52 -27.29 18.78
C GLY A 236 10.56 -28.10 19.60
N ALA A 237 11.84 -28.01 19.25
CA ALA A 237 12.90 -28.74 19.90
C ALA A 237 13.35 -28.16 21.26
N THR A 238 13.18 -26.84 21.45
CA THR A 238 13.50 -26.19 22.74
C THR A 238 12.39 -26.33 23.78
N ALA A 239 11.13 -26.48 23.36
CA ALA A 239 10.03 -26.74 24.30
C ALA A 239 10.02 -28.17 24.91
N GLY A 240 10.66 -29.14 24.25
CA GLY A 240 10.72 -30.55 24.69
C GLY A 240 11.86 -30.88 25.67
N ARG A 241 12.75 -29.95 25.98
CA ARG A 241 13.92 -30.21 26.87
C ARG A 241 13.77 -29.71 28.31
N SER A 242 12.67 -29.08 28.68
CA SER A 242 12.45 -28.56 30.04
C SER A 242 11.51 -29.40 30.89
N ALA A 243 11.21 -30.65 30.48
CA ALA A 243 10.38 -31.58 31.24
C ALA A 243 11.09 -32.94 31.33
N ARG A 244 12.19 -33.00 32.11
CA ARG A 244 12.69 -34.21 32.77
C ARG A 244 13.49 -33.82 34.01
#